data_2ab7339898b02ba530af51378399e48a
#
_entry.id   2ab7339898b02ba530af51378399e48a
#
_cell.length_a   1.000
_cell.length_b   1.000
_cell.length_c   1.000
_cell.angle_alpha   90.00
_cell.angle_beta   90.00
_cell.angle_gamma   90.00
#
_symmetry.space_group_name_H-M   'P 1'
#
loop_
_entity.id
_entity.type
_entity.pdbx_description
1 polymer ?
#
loop_
_entity_poly.entity_id
_entity_poly.type
_entity_poly.pdbx_seq_one_letter_code
_entity_poly.pdbx_strand_id
1 'polypeptide(L)'
;MCIYNIVCRSLLCVLLCLFGATLSAQTIIDLDNKGKVRGKTIDDYKRESDVARRERNDSIEYADHLVRAFNALHADSLEEARKQFRAAISTRPDAPGNYIIRHNLGRIALAQGRYDEAVKLLTQVLKEQPDNPEVRADRANAALSSGNATMAIDDCNVLLQRTLVNERRAQVFFMRAAAQMQQRNAPAARADLETVLKLTPDNENAALLLLMTLRDEGRKQEALARLNDFVAQHPKNADAYALRAEMLATDGKHALARADYDTAIKLDAERGDLYTARAEVLIAMDEHAAARADIGKAAALGVPQGTLQPLLKKLK
;
A
#
# COMPACT_ATOMS: atom_id res chain seq x y z
N MET A 1 -15.27 -8.50 1.26
CA MET A 1 -16.53 -8.19 0.58
C MET A 1 -16.56 -6.84 -0.15
N CYS A 2 -15.63 -5.93 0.08
CA CYS A 2 -15.57 -4.60 -0.60
C CYS A 2 -14.94 -4.62 -2.01
N ILE A 3 -14.14 -5.62 -2.36
CA ILE A 3 -13.45 -5.72 -3.66
C ILE A 3 -14.43 -6.12 -4.78
N TYR A 4 -15.47 -6.88 -4.45
CA TYR A 4 -16.45 -7.41 -5.41
C TYR A 4 -17.24 -6.33 -6.18
N ASN A 5 -17.61 -5.23 -5.52
CA ASN A 5 -18.41 -4.17 -6.15
C ASN A 5 -17.61 -3.23 -7.07
N ILE A 6 -16.29 -3.12 -6.87
CA ILE A 6 -15.44 -2.24 -7.68
C ILE A 6 -15.07 -2.93 -8.99
N VAL A 7 -14.82 -4.24 -8.95
CA VAL A 7 -14.44 -5.04 -10.12
C VAL A 7 -15.60 -5.16 -11.12
N CYS A 8 -16.84 -5.36 -10.64
CA CYS A 8 -18.00 -5.50 -11.51
C CYS A 8 -18.33 -4.21 -12.29
N ARG A 9 -18.16 -3.03 -11.66
CA ARG A 9 -18.35 -1.73 -12.34
C ARG A 9 -17.25 -1.44 -13.36
N SER A 10 -16.00 -1.86 -13.09
CA SER A 10 -14.87 -1.69 -14.00
C SER A 10 -15.00 -2.56 -15.25
N LEU A 11 -15.52 -3.80 -15.13
CA LEU A 11 -15.72 -4.69 -16.28
C LEU A 11 -16.77 -4.15 -17.25
N LEU A 12 -17.86 -3.57 -16.74
CA LEU A 12 -18.92 -3.01 -17.56
C LEU A 12 -18.44 -1.77 -18.35
N CYS A 13 -17.63 -0.91 -17.74
CA CYS A 13 -17.06 0.26 -18.42
C CYS A 13 -16.05 -0.14 -19.51
N VAL A 14 -15.22 -1.14 -19.29
CA VAL A 14 -14.23 -1.60 -20.27
C VAL A 14 -14.94 -2.27 -21.47
N LEU A 15 -16.00 -3.06 -21.24
CA LEU A 15 -16.79 -3.66 -22.30
C LEU A 15 -17.56 -2.61 -23.12
N LEU A 16 -18.09 -1.56 -22.48
CA LEU A 16 -18.78 -0.47 -23.18
C LEU A 16 -17.82 0.38 -24.04
N CYS A 17 -16.57 0.56 -23.63
CA CYS A 17 -15.55 1.22 -24.46
C CYS A 17 -15.09 0.37 -25.67
N LEU A 18 -15.21 -0.97 -25.60
CA LEU A 18 -14.85 -1.86 -26.70
C LEU A 18 -15.90 -1.94 -27.81
N PHE A 19 -17.20 -1.67 -27.48
CA PHE A 19 -18.32 -1.74 -28.43
C PHE A 19 -18.75 -0.38 -28.98
N GLY A 20 -18.14 0.73 -28.52
CA GLY A 20 -18.48 2.09 -28.94
C GLY A 20 -17.93 2.53 -30.30
N ALA A 21 -17.14 1.70 -30.98
CA ALA A 21 -16.66 1.98 -32.33
C ALA A 21 -17.68 1.42 -33.35
N THR A 22 -18.78 2.11 -33.52
CA THR A 22 -19.60 1.91 -34.73
C THR A 22 -18.79 2.35 -35.93
N LEU A 23 -18.45 1.40 -36.78
CA LEU A 23 -17.92 1.66 -38.12
C LEU A 23 -18.93 2.52 -38.89
N SER A 24 -18.79 3.83 -38.85
CA SER A 24 -19.34 4.67 -39.90
C SER A 24 -18.36 4.58 -41.07
N ALA A 25 -18.72 3.82 -42.08
CA ALA A 25 -18.04 3.88 -43.38
C ALA A 25 -18.34 5.27 -43.99
N GLN A 26 -17.66 6.29 -43.55
CA GLN A 26 -17.58 7.54 -44.26
C GLN A 26 -16.58 7.38 -45.39
N THR A 27 -17.10 7.28 -46.61
CA THR A 27 -16.29 7.36 -47.83
C THR A 27 -15.74 8.78 -47.91
N ILE A 28 -14.50 8.97 -47.44
CA ILE A 28 -13.78 10.23 -47.64
C ILE A 28 -13.39 10.26 -49.11
N ILE A 29 -14.04 11.14 -49.88
CA ILE A 29 -13.63 11.43 -51.25
C ILE A 29 -12.50 12.43 -51.16
N ASP A 30 -11.26 11.96 -51.32
CA ASP A 30 -10.08 12.78 -51.39
C ASP A 30 -9.95 13.29 -52.83
N LEU A 31 -10.03 14.60 -53.01
CA LEU A 31 -9.87 15.28 -54.32
C LEU A 31 -8.44 15.77 -54.43
N ASP A 32 -7.79 15.48 -55.53
CA ASP A 32 -6.49 16.10 -55.85
C ASP A 32 -6.64 17.62 -56.10
N ASN A 33 -5.51 18.35 -56.17
CA ASN A 33 -5.48 19.79 -56.41
C ASN A 33 -6.12 20.24 -57.75
N LYS A 34 -6.64 19.30 -58.56
CA LYS A 34 -7.36 19.53 -59.82
C LYS A 34 -8.80 19.01 -59.78
N GLY A 35 -9.31 18.67 -58.63
CA GLY A 35 -10.70 18.23 -58.43
C GLY A 35 -11.01 16.82 -58.94
N LYS A 36 -10.00 15.99 -59.24
CA LYS A 36 -10.22 14.59 -59.64
C LYS A 36 -10.17 13.67 -58.43
N VAL A 37 -11.11 12.74 -58.37
CA VAL A 37 -11.14 11.65 -57.35
C VAL A 37 -9.88 10.83 -57.52
N ARG A 38 -9.02 10.81 -56.49
CA ARG A 38 -7.84 9.93 -56.45
C ARG A 38 -8.34 8.53 -56.20
N GLY A 39 -8.35 7.70 -57.23
CA GLY A 39 -8.69 6.27 -57.08
C GLY A 39 -7.62 5.59 -56.22
N LYS A 40 -8.06 4.92 -55.14
CA LYS A 40 -7.21 4.00 -54.37
C LYS A 40 -6.81 2.84 -55.26
N THR A 41 -5.56 2.42 -55.21
CA THR A 41 -5.08 1.21 -55.92
C THR A 41 -5.56 -0.05 -55.15
N ILE A 42 -5.58 -1.19 -55.84
CA ILE A 42 -5.88 -2.49 -55.20
C ILE A 42 -4.94 -2.76 -54.02
N ASP A 43 -3.69 -2.31 -54.10
CA ASP A 43 -2.70 -2.47 -53.05
C ASP A 43 -3.01 -1.57 -51.85
N ASP A 44 -3.57 -0.38 -52.06
CA ASP A 44 -4.05 0.49 -50.97
C ASP A 44 -5.23 -0.16 -50.25
N TYR A 45 -6.20 -0.75 -50.95
CA TYR A 45 -7.32 -1.48 -50.35
C TYR A 45 -6.86 -2.74 -49.59
N LYS A 46 -5.84 -3.46 -50.12
CA LYS A 46 -5.25 -4.60 -49.43
C LYS A 46 -4.56 -4.19 -48.15
N ARG A 47 -3.74 -3.12 -48.18
CA ARG A 47 -3.05 -2.56 -46.97
C ARG A 47 -4.06 -2.13 -45.91
N GLU A 48 -5.08 -1.40 -46.28
CA GLU A 48 -6.17 -0.99 -45.36
C GLU A 48 -6.89 -2.18 -44.76
N SER A 49 -7.19 -3.23 -45.54
CA SER A 49 -7.84 -4.43 -45.03
C SER A 49 -6.92 -5.22 -44.08
N ASP A 50 -5.63 -5.28 -44.35
CA ASP A 50 -4.66 -5.94 -43.49
C ASP A 50 -4.43 -5.17 -42.18
N VAL A 51 -4.41 -3.84 -42.21
CA VAL A 51 -4.35 -2.98 -41.03
C VAL A 51 -5.61 -3.17 -40.17
N ALA A 52 -6.78 -3.08 -40.76
CA ALA A 52 -8.05 -3.28 -40.06
C ALA A 52 -8.18 -4.70 -39.44
N ARG A 53 -7.63 -5.72 -40.11
CA ARG A 53 -7.60 -7.09 -39.59
C ARG A 53 -6.63 -7.21 -38.39
N ARG A 54 -5.44 -6.57 -38.45
CA ARG A 54 -4.51 -6.54 -37.31
C ARG A 54 -5.12 -5.81 -36.12
N GLU A 55 -5.67 -4.64 -36.30
CA GLU A 55 -6.33 -3.87 -35.23
C GLU A 55 -7.46 -4.67 -34.54
N ARG A 56 -8.23 -5.44 -35.33
CA ARG A 56 -9.27 -6.34 -34.81
C ARG A 56 -8.67 -7.47 -33.98
N ASN A 57 -7.61 -8.12 -34.48
CA ASN A 57 -6.93 -9.19 -33.77
C ASN A 57 -6.31 -8.68 -32.46
N ASP A 58 -5.62 -7.54 -32.49
CA ASP A 58 -5.03 -6.91 -31.33
C ASP A 58 -6.11 -6.53 -30.28
N SER A 59 -7.31 -6.12 -30.76
CA SER A 59 -8.44 -5.82 -29.87
C SER A 59 -8.99 -7.06 -29.19
N ILE A 60 -9.07 -8.20 -29.90
CA ILE A 60 -9.50 -9.48 -29.34
C ILE A 60 -8.49 -10.00 -28.33
N GLU A 61 -7.20 -9.97 -28.67
CA GLU A 61 -6.11 -10.42 -27.79
C GLU A 61 -6.03 -9.55 -26.52
N TYR A 62 -6.15 -8.23 -26.68
CA TYR A 62 -6.23 -7.30 -25.55
C TYR A 62 -7.38 -7.64 -24.61
N ALA A 63 -8.58 -7.90 -25.15
CA ALA A 63 -9.75 -8.27 -24.35
C ALA A 63 -9.58 -9.62 -23.66
N ASP A 64 -8.98 -10.62 -24.32
CA ASP A 64 -8.69 -11.93 -23.72
C ASP A 64 -7.71 -11.81 -22.54
N HIS A 65 -6.64 -11.03 -22.70
CA HIS A 65 -5.71 -10.73 -21.61
C HIS A 65 -6.39 -10.05 -20.44
N LEU A 66 -7.32 -9.10 -20.67
CA LEU A 66 -8.09 -8.47 -19.61
C LEU A 66 -8.96 -9.47 -18.85
N VAL A 67 -9.70 -10.31 -19.57
CA VAL A 67 -10.54 -11.36 -18.97
C VAL A 67 -9.69 -12.29 -18.09
N ARG A 68 -8.56 -12.77 -18.60
CA ARG A 68 -7.63 -13.61 -17.83
C ARG A 68 -7.06 -12.89 -16.62
N ALA A 69 -6.69 -11.61 -16.76
CA ALA A 69 -6.15 -10.83 -15.66
C ALA A 69 -7.16 -10.65 -14.51
N PHE A 70 -8.43 -10.32 -14.83
CA PHE A 70 -9.47 -10.17 -13.81
C PHE A 70 -9.86 -11.52 -13.19
N ASN A 71 -9.91 -12.61 -13.96
CA ASN A 71 -10.13 -13.95 -13.42
C ASN A 71 -8.99 -14.36 -12.47
N ALA A 72 -7.74 -14.03 -12.79
CA ALA A 72 -6.60 -14.28 -11.92
C ALA A 72 -6.67 -13.45 -10.62
N LEU A 73 -7.15 -12.19 -10.68
CA LEU A 73 -7.41 -11.38 -9.47
C LEU A 73 -8.49 -12.01 -8.59
N HIS A 74 -9.55 -12.55 -9.19
CA HIS A 74 -10.61 -13.26 -8.45
C HIS A 74 -10.11 -14.53 -7.77
N ALA A 75 -9.15 -15.20 -8.39
CA ALA A 75 -8.48 -16.39 -7.85
C ALA A 75 -7.30 -16.07 -6.91
N ASP A 76 -7.12 -14.80 -6.52
CA ASP A 76 -5.98 -14.29 -5.72
C ASP A 76 -4.60 -14.62 -6.30
N SER A 77 -4.54 -14.87 -7.62
CA SER A 77 -3.32 -15.19 -8.35
C SER A 77 -2.64 -13.93 -8.86
N LEU A 78 -2.06 -13.14 -7.95
CA LEU A 78 -1.53 -11.80 -8.24
C LEU A 78 -0.45 -11.78 -9.33
N GLU A 79 0.43 -12.80 -9.39
CA GLU A 79 1.48 -12.87 -10.43
C GLU A 79 0.89 -13.13 -11.82
N GLU A 80 -0.10 -14.01 -11.94
CA GLU A 80 -0.77 -14.25 -13.22
C GLU A 80 -1.57 -13.01 -13.64
N ALA A 81 -2.31 -12.38 -12.73
CA ALA A 81 -3.00 -11.13 -13.01
C ALA A 81 -2.02 -10.05 -13.53
N ARG A 82 -0.87 -9.89 -12.88
CA ARG A 82 0.18 -8.96 -13.31
C ARG A 82 0.69 -9.26 -14.70
N LYS A 83 0.97 -10.54 -14.99
CA LYS A 83 1.45 -10.99 -16.31
C LYS A 83 0.45 -10.65 -17.41
N GLN A 84 -0.83 -10.97 -17.19
CA GLN A 84 -1.89 -10.74 -18.15
C GLN A 84 -2.18 -9.25 -18.36
N PHE A 85 -2.19 -8.41 -17.30
CA PHE A 85 -2.32 -6.97 -17.43
C PHE A 85 -1.17 -6.33 -18.23
N ARG A 86 0.08 -6.79 -18.02
CA ARG A 86 1.23 -6.31 -18.81
C ARG A 86 1.13 -6.73 -20.27
N ALA A 87 0.68 -7.95 -20.55
CA ALA A 87 0.44 -8.43 -21.91
C ALA A 87 -0.62 -7.56 -22.60
N ALA A 88 -1.73 -7.26 -21.92
CA ALA A 88 -2.76 -6.37 -22.46
C ALA A 88 -2.18 -4.99 -22.87
N ILE A 89 -1.42 -4.33 -21.97
CA ILE A 89 -0.77 -3.04 -22.30
C ILE A 89 0.20 -3.19 -23.49
N SER A 90 0.92 -4.32 -23.57
CA SER A 90 1.86 -4.57 -24.68
C SER A 90 1.15 -4.74 -26.01
N THR A 91 -0.01 -5.41 -26.02
CA THR A 91 -0.83 -5.63 -27.23
C THR A 91 -1.42 -4.30 -27.73
N ARG A 92 -1.90 -3.44 -26.82
CA ARG A 92 -2.47 -2.13 -27.16
C ARG A 92 -1.97 -1.02 -26.22
N PRO A 93 -0.75 -0.49 -26.45
CA PRO A 93 -0.12 0.50 -25.55
C PRO A 93 -0.93 1.79 -25.37
N ASP A 94 -1.63 2.21 -26.44
CA ASP A 94 -2.38 3.48 -26.50
C ASP A 94 -3.88 3.31 -26.23
N ALA A 95 -4.31 2.15 -25.74
CA ALA A 95 -5.73 1.93 -25.45
C ALA A 95 -6.19 2.89 -24.34
N PRO A 96 -7.34 3.59 -24.52
CA PRO A 96 -7.81 4.64 -23.59
C PRO A 96 -8.15 4.11 -22.20
N GLY A 97 -8.34 2.80 -22.03
CA GLY A 97 -8.59 2.14 -20.75
C GLY A 97 -7.33 1.72 -19.97
N ASN A 98 -6.13 1.93 -20.50
CA ASN A 98 -4.89 1.47 -19.88
C ASN A 98 -4.58 2.10 -18.52
N TYR A 99 -5.15 3.25 -18.19
CA TYR A 99 -5.05 3.81 -16.84
C TYR A 99 -5.67 2.90 -15.78
N ILE A 100 -6.78 2.19 -16.11
CA ILE A 100 -7.41 1.20 -15.21
C ILE A 100 -6.45 0.02 -14.97
N ILE A 101 -5.81 -0.45 -16.05
CA ILE A 101 -4.83 -1.55 -15.97
C ILE A 101 -3.63 -1.13 -15.12
N ARG A 102 -3.08 0.07 -15.36
CA ARG A 102 -1.96 0.61 -14.56
C ARG A 102 -2.34 0.78 -13.09
N HIS A 103 -3.58 1.19 -12.78
CA HIS A 103 -4.07 1.25 -11.41
C HIS A 103 -4.07 -0.13 -10.75
N ASN A 104 -4.61 -1.15 -11.41
CA ASN A 104 -4.61 -2.53 -10.89
C ASN A 104 -3.18 -3.06 -10.73
N LEU A 105 -2.29 -2.82 -11.69
CA LEU A 105 -0.87 -3.17 -11.55
C LEU A 105 -0.21 -2.46 -10.35
N GLY A 106 -0.55 -1.20 -10.09
CA GLY A 106 -0.10 -0.46 -8.92
C GLY A 106 -0.56 -1.11 -7.61
N ARG A 107 -1.83 -1.53 -7.54
CA ARG A 107 -2.38 -2.24 -6.39
C ARG A 107 -1.77 -3.63 -6.19
N ILE A 108 -1.54 -4.37 -7.27
CA ILE A 108 -0.81 -5.65 -7.21
C ILE A 108 0.62 -5.43 -6.69
N ALA A 109 1.31 -4.39 -7.19
CA ALA A 109 2.65 -4.05 -6.72
C ALA A 109 2.66 -3.69 -5.22
N LEU A 110 1.65 -2.94 -4.73
CA LEU A 110 1.45 -2.66 -3.30
C LEU A 110 1.30 -3.95 -2.49
N ALA A 111 0.41 -4.85 -2.92
CA ALA A 111 0.15 -6.12 -2.22
C ALA A 111 1.39 -7.03 -2.17
N GLN A 112 2.31 -6.88 -3.12
CA GLN A 112 3.56 -7.64 -3.21
C GLN A 112 4.77 -6.93 -2.59
N GLY A 113 4.58 -5.80 -1.91
CA GLY A 113 5.67 -5.03 -1.29
C GLY A 113 6.59 -4.30 -2.29
N ARG A 114 6.20 -4.22 -3.56
CA ARG A 114 6.97 -3.53 -4.61
C ARG A 114 6.56 -2.06 -4.69
N TYR A 115 6.82 -1.33 -3.59
CA TYR A 115 6.28 0.01 -3.35
C TYR A 115 6.73 1.04 -4.38
N ASP A 116 8.00 1.03 -4.81
CA ASP A 116 8.51 1.97 -5.81
C ASP A 116 7.86 1.76 -7.18
N GLU A 117 7.60 0.51 -7.57
CA GLU A 117 6.84 0.18 -8.78
C GLU A 117 5.40 0.69 -8.67
N ALA A 118 4.76 0.51 -7.52
CA ALA A 118 3.42 1.02 -7.26
C ALA A 118 3.37 2.55 -7.40
N VAL A 119 4.29 3.28 -6.76
CA VAL A 119 4.39 4.76 -6.86
C VAL A 119 4.53 5.19 -8.32
N LYS A 120 5.38 4.52 -9.10
CA LYS A 120 5.60 4.84 -10.52
C LYS A 120 4.33 4.65 -11.36
N LEU A 121 3.66 3.51 -11.20
CA LEU A 121 2.44 3.17 -11.94
C LEU A 121 1.29 4.12 -11.58
N LEU A 122 1.06 4.36 -10.28
CA LEU A 122 0.00 5.24 -9.80
C LEU A 122 0.25 6.71 -10.17
N THR A 123 1.52 7.14 -10.25
CA THR A 123 1.88 8.47 -10.75
C THR A 123 1.55 8.61 -12.23
N GLN A 124 1.73 7.55 -13.04
CA GLN A 124 1.31 7.58 -14.45
C GLN A 124 -0.22 7.71 -14.56
N VAL A 125 -0.98 6.96 -13.74
CA VAL A 125 -2.44 7.08 -13.72
C VAL A 125 -2.89 8.49 -13.34
N LEU A 126 -2.26 9.11 -12.33
CA LEU A 126 -2.63 10.48 -11.89
C LEU A 126 -2.25 11.58 -12.91
N LYS A 127 -1.38 11.31 -13.89
CA LYS A 127 -1.19 12.23 -15.03
C LYS A 127 -2.38 12.22 -15.97
N GLU A 128 -3.03 11.08 -16.16
CA GLU A 128 -4.21 10.92 -17.02
C GLU A 128 -5.50 11.24 -16.25
N GLN A 129 -5.54 10.95 -14.96
CA GLN A 129 -6.70 11.06 -14.06
C GLN A 129 -6.31 11.82 -12.77
N PRO A 130 -5.99 13.12 -12.83
CA PRO A 130 -5.44 13.89 -11.71
C PRO A 130 -6.37 13.98 -10.52
N ASP A 131 -7.68 13.89 -10.77
CA ASP A 131 -8.72 14.02 -9.75
C ASP A 131 -9.21 12.71 -9.15
N ASN A 132 -8.57 11.57 -9.45
CA ASN A 132 -8.98 10.28 -8.92
C ASN A 132 -8.53 10.11 -7.46
N PRO A 133 -9.45 10.13 -6.46
CA PRO A 133 -9.07 10.07 -5.05
C PRO A 133 -8.60 8.67 -4.63
N GLU A 134 -9.06 7.60 -5.29
CA GLU A 134 -8.65 6.23 -4.96
C GLU A 134 -7.20 6.00 -5.36
N VAL A 135 -6.84 6.39 -6.59
CA VAL A 135 -5.46 6.30 -7.08
C VAL A 135 -4.51 7.14 -6.23
N ARG A 136 -4.96 8.32 -5.80
CA ARG A 136 -4.17 9.19 -4.94
C ARG A 136 -3.96 8.59 -3.55
N ALA A 137 -4.98 7.96 -2.98
CA ALA A 137 -4.86 7.26 -1.69
C ALA A 137 -3.94 6.04 -1.79
N ASP A 138 -4.06 5.26 -2.87
CA ASP A 138 -3.17 4.13 -3.13
C ASP A 138 -1.71 4.60 -3.31
N ARG A 139 -1.48 5.75 -3.99
CA ARG A 139 -0.14 6.31 -4.13
C ARG A 139 0.42 6.84 -2.81
N ALA A 140 -0.40 7.49 -1.98
CA ALA A 140 0.01 7.92 -0.65
C ALA A 140 0.46 6.73 0.20
N ASN A 141 -0.29 5.62 0.17
CA ASN A 141 0.08 4.39 0.86
C ASN A 141 1.39 3.78 0.31
N ALA A 142 1.53 3.72 -1.01
CA ALA A 142 2.76 3.23 -1.65
C ALA A 142 3.97 4.11 -1.28
N ALA A 143 3.81 5.43 -1.31
CA ALA A 143 4.84 6.40 -0.96
C ALA A 143 5.25 6.28 0.53
N LEU A 144 4.28 6.13 1.42
CA LEU A 144 4.53 5.89 2.85
C LEU A 144 5.35 4.61 3.05
N SER A 145 4.96 3.52 2.39
CA SER A 145 5.62 2.22 2.51
C SER A 145 7.00 2.17 1.85
N SER A 146 7.26 3.01 0.83
CA SER A 146 8.58 3.16 0.20
C SER A 146 9.50 4.15 0.94
N GLY A 147 9.01 4.77 2.02
CA GLY A 147 9.77 5.79 2.78
C GLY A 147 9.71 7.20 2.18
N ASN A 148 8.92 7.43 1.13
CA ASN A 148 8.72 8.76 0.55
C ASN A 148 7.62 9.53 1.29
N ALA A 149 7.92 9.90 2.53
CA ALA A 149 6.98 10.58 3.41
C ALA A 149 6.47 11.92 2.84
N THR A 150 7.28 12.65 2.10
CA THR A 150 6.87 13.94 1.50
C THR A 150 5.74 13.74 0.49
N MET A 151 5.90 12.79 -0.43
CA MET A 151 4.84 12.48 -1.41
C MET A 151 3.56 11.98 -0.73
N ALA A 152 3.68 11.16 0.32
CA ALA A 152 2.54 10.68 1.08
C ALA A 152 1.77 11.83 1.74
N ILE A 153 2.47 12.80 2.36
CA ILE A 153 1.88 13.99 2.97
C ILE A 153 1.18 14.85 1.92
N ASP A 154 1.81 15.10 0.77
CA ASP A 154 1.24 15.91 -0.31
C ASP A 154 -0.05 15.31 -0.83
N ASP A 155 -0.07 14.00 -1.08
CA ASP A 155 -1.28 13.30 -1.53
C ASP A 155 -2.38 13.32 -0.47
N CYS A 156 -2.05 13.12 0.80
CA CYS A 156 -3.00 13.25 1.91
C CYS A 156 -3.58 14.67 2.00
N ASN A 157 -2.75 15.70 1.84
CA ASN A 157 -3.21 17.10 1.85
C ASN A 157 -4.25 17.36 0.75
N VAL A 158 -4.03 16.86 -0.46
CA VAL A 158 -5.00 16.98 -1.56
C VAL A 158 -6.30 16.23 -1.24
N LEU A 159 -6.21 15.02 -0.67
CA LEU A 159 -7.38 14.23 -0.29
C LEU A 159 -8.22 14.93 0.78
N LEU A 160 -7.59 15.56 1.77
CA LEU A 160 -8.26 16.23 2.88
C LEU A 160 -8.99 17.52 2.48
N GLN A 161 -8.68 18.10 1.31
CA GLN A 161 -9.44 19.22 0.74
C GLN A 161 -10.82 18.81 0.21
N ARG A 162 -11.07 17.51 0.06
CA ARG A 162 -12.35 16.98 -0.45
C ARG A 162 -13.32 16.70 0.70
N THR A 163 -14.61 16.68 0.37
CA THR A 163 -15.63 16.20 1.31
C THR A 163 -15.52 14.69 1.42
N LEU A 164 -15.06 14.21 2.58
CA LEU A 164 -14.91 12.79 2.90
C LEU A 164 -15.83 12.42 4.06
N VAL A 165 -16.35 11.19 4.04
CA VAL A 165 -17.01 10.60 5.21
C VAL A 165 -15.96 10.39 6.34
N ASN A 166 -16.43 10.37 7.58
CA ASN A 166 -15.56 10.38 8.77
C ASN A 166 -14.51 9.26 8.76
N GLU A 167 -14.91 8.04 8.40
CA GLU A 167 -14.01 6.87 8.37
C GLU A 167 -12.88 7.06 7.34
N ARG A 168 -13.22 7.54 6.16
CA ARG A 168 -12.22 7.81 5.11
C ARG A 168 -11.32 8.98 5.50
N ARG A 169 -11.89 10.01 6.10
CA ARG A 169 -11.13 11.16 6.60
C ARG A 169 -10.15 10.74 7.69
N ALA A 170 -10.58 9.90 8.63
CA ALA A 170 -9.71 9.34 9.67
C ALA A 170 -8.56 8.52 9.06
N GLN A 171 -8.83 7.68 8.06
CA GLN A 171 -7.77 6.93 7.35
C GLN A 171 -6.72 7.84 6.73
N VAL A 172 -7.14 8.96 6.08
CA VAL A 172 -6.20 9.91 5.46
C VAL A 172 -5.37 10.65 6.51
N PHE A 173 -5.99 11.08 7.63
CA PHE A 173 -5.25 11.68 8.75
C PHE A 173 -4.26 10.69 9.35
N PHE A 174 -4.65 9.43 9.55
CA PHE A 174 -3.76 8.38 10.06
C PHE A 174 -2.55 8.16 9.15
N MET A 175 -2.78 8.08 7.84
CA MET A 175 -1.73 7.94 6.83
C MET A 175 -0.77 9.13 6.85
N ARG A 176 -1.32 10.37 6.97
CA ARG A 176 -0.50 11.58 7.05
C ARG A 176 0.31 11.63 8.34
N ALA A 177 -0.27 11.24 9.46
CA ALA A 177 0.43 11.14 10.74
C ALA A 177 1.61 10.15 10.68
N ALA A 178 1.41 8.98 10.09
CA ALA A 178 2.47 7.99 9.90
C ALA A 178 3.63 8.55 9.03
N ALA A 179 3.30 9.29 7.96
CA ALA A 179 4.31 9.95 7.13
C ALA A 179 5.04 11.08 7.87
N GLN A 180 4.35 11.85 8.71
CA GLN A 180 4.94 12.88 9.56
C GLN A 180 5.88 12.28 10.61
N MET A 181 5.54 11.10 11.15
CA MET A 181 6.43 10.35 12.05
C MET A 181 7.73 9.93 11.35
N GLN A 182 7.66 9.46 10.10
CA GLN A 182 8.85 9.16 9.30
C GLN A 182 9.74 10.40 9.11
N GLN A 183 9.13 11.59 9.00
CA GLN A 183 9.85 12.87 8.93
C GLN A 183 10.30 13.39 10.30
N ARG A 184 10.07 12.65 11.39
CA ARG A 184 10.32 13.06 12.78
C ARG A 184 9.58 14.35 13.20
N ASN A 185 8.43 14.62 12.57
CA ASN A 185 7.56 15.73 12.90
C ASN A 185 6.45 15.27 13.87
N ALA A 186 6.85 14.93 15.09
CA ALA A 186 5.95 14.40 16.10
C ALA A 186 4.78 15.35 16.45
N PRO A 187 4.97 16.69 16.54
CA PRO A 187 3.83 17.60 16.83
C PRO A 187 2.75 17.56 15.77
N ALA A 188 3.10 17.52 14.49
CA ALA A 188 2.12 17.43 13.41
C ALA A 188 1.42 16.07 13.40
N ALA A 189 2.17 14.98 13.58
CA ALA A 189 1.62 13.63 13.68
C ALA A 189 0.61 13.53 14.83
N ARG A 190 0.93 14.09 15.99
CA ARG A 190 0.02 14.13 17.15
C ARG A 190 -1.30 14.84 16.83
N ALA A 191 -1.26 16.01 16.19
CA ALA A 191 -2.46 16.75 15.83
C ALA A 191 -3.40 15.95 14.89
N ASP A 192 -2.82 15.24 13.93
CA ASP A 192 -3.56 14.36 13.05
C ASP A 192 -4.15 13.15 13.78
N LEU A 193 -3.39 12.50 14.67
CA LEU A 193 -3.84 11.35 15.46
C LEU A 193 -4.95 11.73 16.44
N GLU A 194 -4.86 12.90 17.09
CA GLU A 194 -5.94 13.43 17.91
C GLU A 194 -7.22 13.64 17.09
N THR A 195 -7.07 14.04 15.82
CA THR A 195 -8.20 14.15 14.89
C THR A 195 -8.77 12.78 14.51
N VAL A 196 -7.90 11.79 14.27
CA VAL A 196 -8.35 10.40 14.03
C VAL A 196 -9.19 9.90 15.20
N LEU A 197 -8.72 10.06 16.44
CA LEU A 197 -9.44 9.59 17.63
C LEU A 197 -10.74 10.35 17.92
N LYS A 198 -10.87 11.60 17.45
CA LYS A 198 -12.16 12.32 17.46
C LYS A 198 -13.15 11.76 16.46
N LEU A 199 -12.68 11.30 15.29
CA LEU A 199 -13.52 10.75 14.24
C LEU A 199 -13.83 9.27 14.45
N THR A 200 -12.88 8.52 14.99
CA THR A 200 -12.94 7.07 15.25
C THR A 200 -12.32 6.77 16.62
N PRO A 201 -13.07 6.94 17.72
CA PRO A 201 -12.53 6.83 19.09
C PRO A 201 -11.93 5.46 19.42
N ASP A 202 -12.48 4.39 18.83
CA ASP A 202 -12.06 3.01 19.08
C ASP A 202 -10.87 2.55 18.21
N ASN A 203 -10.15 3.48 17.56
CA ASN A 203 -9.00 3.16 16.71
C ASN A 203 -7.76 2.91 17.57
N GLU A 204 -7.56 1.63 17.98
CA GLU A 204 -6.40 1.23 18.81
C GLU A 204 -5.06 1.57 18.18
N ASN A 205 -4.92 1.42 16.86
CA ASN A 205 -3.67 1.75 16.16
C ASN A 205 -3.34 3.24 16.24
N ALA A 206 -4.36 4.10 16.12
CA ALA A 206 -4.16 5.54 16.26
C ALA A 206 -3.80 5.93 17.70
N ALA A 207 -4.42 5.27 18.67
CA ALA A 207 -4.11 5.49 20.09
C ALA A 207 -2.65 5.09 20.39
N LEU A 208 -2.19 3.92 19.93
CA LEU A 208 -0.80 3.49 20.11
C LEU A 208 0.20 4.42 19.40
N LEU A 209 -0.09 4.80 18.16
CA LEU A 209 0.79 5.72 17.42
C LEU A 209 0.86 7.10 18.09
N LEU A 210 -0.25 7.56 18.70
CA LEU A 210 -0.25 8.78 19.51
C LEU A 210 0.66 8.66 20.74
N LEU A 211 0.64 7.50 21.42
CA LEU A 211 1.52 7.25 22.57
C LEU A 211 2.98 7.21 22.17
N MET A 212 3.31 6.62 21.01
CA MET A 212 4.65 6.68 20.44
C MET A 212 5.08 8.13 20.12
N THR A 213 4.16 8.93 19.58
CA THR A 213 4.42 10.35 19.26
C THR A 213 4.70 11.16 20.51
N LEU A 214 3.95 10.94 21.59
CA LEU A 214 4.20 11.59 22.88
C LEU A 214 5.57 11.23 23.46
N ARG A 215 5.97 9.95 23.33
CA ARG A 215 7.33 9.52 23.71
C ARG A 215 8.40 10.27 22.92
N ASP A 216 8.22 10.39 21.61
CA ASP A 216 9.18 11.03 20.69
C ASP A 216 9.24 12.55 20.88
N GLU A 217 8.17 13.18 21.41
CA GLU A 217 8.16 14.56 21.89
C GLU A 217 8.85 14.74 23.25
N GLY A 218 9.38 13.67 23.85
CA GLY A 218 9.98 13.70 25.19
C GLY A 218 8.96 13.66 26.34
N ARG A 219 7.66 13.52 26.07
CA ARG A 219 6.55 13.44 27.05
C ARG A 219 6.40 12.01 27.57
N LYS A 220 7.50 11.36 27.88
CA LYS A 220 7.58 9.94 28.20
C LYS A 220 6.70 9.53 29.39
N GLN A 221 6.69 10.34 30.44
CA GLN A 221 5.87 10.01 31.62
C GLN A 221 4.38 10.04 31.33
N GLU A 222 3.93 11.01 30.52
CA GLU A 222 2.54 11.10 30.08
C GLU A 222 2.18 9.92 29.16
N ALA A 223 3.06 9.60 28.23
CA ALA A 223 2.85 8.44 27.34
C ALA A 223 2.73 7.14 28.14
N LEU A 224 3.61 6.95 29.15
CA LEU A 224 3.57 5.74 29.99
C LEU A 224 2.30 5.68 30.88
N ALA A 225 1.85 6.80 31.44
CA ALA A 225 0.60 6.85 32.19
C ALA A 225 -0.60 6.45 31.33
N ARG A 226 -0.74 7.08 30.16
CA ARG A 226 -1.81 6.74 29.18
C ARG A 226 -1.71 5.30 28.67
N LEU A 227 -0.50 4.78 28.49
CA LEU A 227 -0.27 3.41 28.03
C LEU A 227 -0.66 2.39 29.10
N ASN A 228 -0.50 2.71 30.40
CA ASN A 228 -1.00 1.86 31.49
C ASN A 228 -2.52 1.74 31.43
N ASP A 229 -3.22 2.85 31.23
CA ASP A 229 -4.68 2.84 31.09
C ASP A 229 -5.12 2.09 29.84
N PHE A 230 -4.40 2.29 28.74
CA PHE A 230 -4.67 1.60 27.47
C PHE A 230 -4.52 0.08 27.58
N VAL A 231 -3.43 -0.41 28.19
CA VAL A 231 -3.21 -1.85 28.42
C VAL A 231 -4.29 -2.46 29.32
N ALA A 232 -4.77 -1.71 30.34
CA ALA A 232 -5.85 -2.17 31.19
C ALA A 232 -7.19 -2.31 30.44
N GLN A 233 -7.46 -1.42 29.48
CA GLN A 233 -8.67 -1.45 28.65
C GLN A 233 -8.57 -2.46 27.50
N HIS A 234 -7.36 -2.71 26.98
CA HIS A 234 -7.08 -3.59 25.83
C HIS A 234 -6.11 -4.73 26.20
N PRO A 235 -6.49 -5.65 27.11
CA PRO A 235 -5.59 -6.67 27.67
C PRO A 235 -5.13 -7.73 26.66
N LYS A 236 -5.68 -7.73 25.44
CA LYS A 236 -5.29 -8.63 24.34
C LYS A 236 -4.43 -7.95 23.26
N ASN A 237 -4.08 -6.69 23.44
CA ASN A 237 -3.28 -5.95 22.48
C ASN A 237 -1.79 -6.17 22.74
N ALA A 238 -1.15 -7.04 21.95
CA ALA A 238 0.27 -7.37 22.08
C ALA A 238 1.19 -6.16 21.85
N ASP A 239 0.81 -5.26 20.93
CA ASP A 239 1.61 -4.06 20.61
C ASP A 239 1.65 -3.07 21.79
N ALA A 240 0.56 -2.97 22.54
CA ALA A 240 0.50 -2.12 23.73
C ALA A 240 1.47 -2.60 24.82
N TYR A 241 1.53 -3.91 25.09
CA TYR A 241 2.51 -4.48 26.01
C TYR A 241 3.93 -4.30 25.51
N ALA A 242 4.19 -4.54 24.21
CA ALA A 242 5.51 -4.37 23.61
C ALA A 242 6.00 -2.91 23.72
N LEU A 243 5.14 -1.94 23.42
CA LEU A 243 5.46 -0.52 23.55
C LEU A 243 5.75 -0.12 25.00
N ARG A 244 4.95 -0.64 25.97
CA ARG A 244 5.19 -0.38 27.38
C ARG A 244 6.51 -0.99 27.86
N ALA A 245 6.77 -2.23 27.43
CA ALA A 245 8.03 -2.91 27.72
C ALA A 245 9.26 -2.12 27.19
N GLU A 246 9.20 -1.62 25.96
CA GLU A 246 10.26 -0.79 25.38
C GLU A 246 10.51 0.47 26.22
N MET A 247 9.44 1.16 26.61
CA MET A 247 9.54 2.35 27.45
C MET A 247 10.10 2.05 28.85
N LEU A 248 9.67 0.94 29.47
CA LEU A 248 10.17 0.48 30.76
C LEU A 248 11.65 0.07 30.69
N ALA A 249 12.04 -0.63 29.62
CA ALA A 249 13.43 -1.03 29.40
C ALA A 249 14.36 0.18 29.29
N THR A 250 13.95 1.22 28.54
CA THR A 250 14.69 2.49 28.45
C THR A 250 14.77 3.25 29.79
N ASP A 251 13.86 2.98 30.73
CA ASP A 251 13.91 3.50 32.12
C ASP A 251 14.73 2.62 33.08
N GLY A 252 15.38 1.56 32.58
CA GLY A 252 16.11 0.61 33.41
C GLY A 252 15.23 -0.33 34.23
N LYS A 253 13.90 -0.31 34.03
CA LYS A 253 12.93 -1.16 34.73
C LYS A 253 12.82 -2.52 34.04
N HIS A 254 13.95 -3.21 33.89
CA HIS A 254 14.09 -4.42 33.07
C HIS A 254 13.16 -5.57 33.49
N ALA A 255 12.93 -5.77 34.79
CA ALA A 255 12.03 -6.84 35.26
C ALA A 255 10.57 -6.60 34.82
N LEU A 256 10.09 -5.36 34.85
CA LEU A 256 8.76 -4.99 34.36
C LEU A 256 8.67 -5.09 32.84
N ALA A 257 9.70 -4.64 32.15
CA ALA A 257 9.80 -4.75 30.69
C ALA A 257 9.73 -6.21 30.23
N ARG A 258 10.46 -7.10 30.90
CA ARG A 258 10.41 -8.54 30.65
C ARG A 258 9.01 -9.10 30.81
N ALA A 259 8.31 -8.76 31.92
CA ALA A 259 6.96 -9.26 32.16
C ALA A 259 5.96 -8.81 31.09
N ASP A 260 6.10 -7.59 30.57
CA ASP A 260 5.29 -7.10 29.47
C ASP A 260 5.62 -7.81 28.14
N TYR A 261 6.90 -8.03 27.82
CA TYR A 261 7.27 -8.83 26.65
C TYR A 261 6.82 -10.29 26.77
N ASP A 262 6.86 -10.88 27.96
CA ASP A 262 6.32 -12.23 28.21
C ASP A 262 4.81 -12.27 27.87
N THR A 263 4.08 -11.23 28.22
CA THR A 263 2.66 -11.10 27.90
C THR A 263 2.44 -10.88 26.39
N ALA A 264 3.18 -9.99 25.76
CA ALA A 264 3.10 -9.75 24.33
C ALA A 264 3.38 -11.02 23.51
N ILE A 265 4.39 -11.80 23.89
CA ILE A 265 4.75 -13.07 23.24
C ILE A 265 3.66 -14.14 23.45
N LYS A 266 3.00 -14.18 24.63
CA LYS A 266 1.86 -15.07 24.85
C LYS A 266 0.66 -14.73 23.96
N LEU A 267 0.47 -13.45 23.66
CA LEU A 267 -0.61 -12.98 22.79
C LEU A 267 -0.29 -13.21 21.30
N ASP A 268 0.97 -13.09 20.92
CA ASP A 268 1.43 -13.31 19.54
C ASP A 268 2.84 -13.94 19.52
N ALA A 269 2.87 -15.27 19.50
CA ALA A 269 4.09 -16.05 19.59
C ALA A 269 4.91 -16.16 18.28
N GLU A 270 4.32 -15.71 17.15
CA GLU A 270 4.97 -15.79 15.84
C GLU A 270 5.74 -14.50 15.48
N ARG A 271 5.78 -13.55 16.36
CA ARG A 271 6.49 -12.28 16.18
C ARG A 271 7.94 -12.35 16.65
N GLY A 272 8.86 -12.54 15.72
CA GLY A 272 10.30 -12.63 16.01
C GLY A 272 10.91 -11.35 16.60
N ASP A 273 10.31 -10.16 16.32
CA ASP A 273 10.72 -8.88 16.89
C ASP A 273 10.52 -8.83 18.41
N LEU A 274 9.45 -9.43 18.95
CA LEU A 274 9.20 -9.48 20.40
C LEU A 274 10.28 -10.29 21.13
N TYR A 275 10.72 -11.43 20.56
CA TYR A 275 11.81 -12.21 21.12
C TYR A 275 13.14 -11.45 21.04
N THR A 276 13.38 -10.72 19.94
CA THR A 276 14.56 -9.88 19.80
C THR A 276 14.62 -8.81 20.87
N ALA A 277 13.51 -8.10 21.10
CA ALA A 277 13.40 -7.06 22.09
C ALA A 277 13.51 -7.60 23.54
N ARG A 278 12.90 -8.78 23.81
CA ARG A 278 13.05 -9.42 25.13
C ARG A 278 14.49 -9.90 25.35
N ALA A 279 15.19 -10.39 24.32
CA ALA A 279 16.59 -10.76 24.42
C ALA A 279 17.48 -9.58 24.81
N GLU A 280 17.20 -8.37 24.31
CA GLU A 280 17.92 -7.14 24.74
C GLU A 280 17.73 -6.88 26.24
N VAL A 281 16.53 -7.01 26.75
CA VAL A 281 16.20 -6.86 28.17
C VAL A 281 16.91 -7.94 29.00
N LEU A 282 16.87 -9.20 28.57
CA LEU A 282 17.51 -10.32 29.26
C LEU A 282 19.06 -10.15 29.30
N ILE A 283 19.66 -9.61 28.23
CA ILE A 283 21.09 -9.25 28.23
C ILE A 283 21.37 -8.19 29.29
N ALA A 284 20.52 -7.17 29.40
CA ALA A 284 20.68 -6.12 30.41
C ALA A 284 20.46 -6.61 31.85
N MET A 285 19.85 -7.79 32.01
CA MET A 285 19.65 -8.48 33.29
C MET A 285 20.71 -9.57 33.58
N ASP A 286 21.72 -9.71 32.70
CA ASP A 286 22.73 -10.78 32.74
C ASP A 286 22.15 -12.22 32.59
N GLU A 287 20.90 -12.34 32.11
CA GLU A 287 20.24 -13.63 31.85
C GLU A 287 20.63 -14.20 30.48
N HIS A 288 21.93 -14.44 30.28
CA HIS A 288 22.53 -14.78 28.98
C HIS A 288 21.99 -16.06 28.34
N ALA A 289 21.63 -17.08 29.13
CA ALA A 289 21.07 -18.33 28.61
C ALA A 289 19.67 -18.11 28.01
N ALA A 290 18.81 -17.35 28.70
CA ALA A 290 17.48 -17.02 28.21
C ALA A 290 17.55 -16.11 26.97
N ALA A 291 18.45 -15.14 26.96
CA ALA A 291 18.68 -14.27 25.79
C ALA A 291 19.10 -15.07 24.55
N ARG A 292 19.99 -16.08 24.71
CA ARG A 292 20.35 -16.97 23.57
C ARG A 292 19.17 -17.77 23.04
N ALA A 293 18.29 -18.25 23.92
CA ALA A 293 17.10 -18.98 23.51
C ALA A 293 16.14 -18.08 22.71
N ASP A 294 15.93 -16.83 23.16
CA ASP A 294 15.10 -15.85 22.44
C ASP A 294 15.69 -15.49 21.08
N ILE A 295 16.99 -15.23 20.98
CA ILE A 295 17.68 -14.98 19.69
C ILE A 295 17.50 -16.18 18.76
N GLY A 296 17.60 -17.42 19.26
CA GLY A 296 17.35 -18.63 18.48
C GLY A 296 15.90 -18.70 17.96
N LYS A 297 14.93 -18.36 18.79
CA LYS A 297 13.51 -18.31 18.39
C LYS A 297 13.25 -17.19 17.36
N ALA A 298 13.81 -15.99 17.56
CA ALA A 298 13.73 -14.89 16.60
C ALA A 298 14.30 -15.27 15.24
N ALA A 299 15.46 -15.96 15.21
CA ALA A 299 16.06 -16.46 13.98
C ALA A 299 15.17 -17.49 13.27
N ALA A 300 14.56 -18.41 14.02
CA ALA A 300 13.62 -19.40 13.48
C ALA A 300 12.35 -18.76 12.91
N LEU A 301 11.95 -17.59 13.43
CA LEU A 301 10.83 -16.79 12.94
C LEU A 301 11.23 -15.82 11.81
N GLY A 302 12.45 -15.94 11.27
CA GLY A 302 12.89 -15.20 10.08
C GLY A 302 13.47 -13.81 10.35
N VAL A 303 13.78 -13.46 11.61
CA VAL A 303 14.48 -12.19 11.88
C VAL A 303 15.86 -12.20 11.21
N PRO A 304 16.22 -11.17 10.45
CA PRO A 304 17.48 -11.12 9.72
C PRO A 304 18.70 -11.27 10.63
N GLN A 305 19.67 -12.07 10.20
CA GLN A 305 20.89 -12.34 10.99
C GLN A 305 21.68 -11.05 11.33
N GLY A 306 21.62 -10.04 10.45
CA GLY A 306 22.24 -8.74 10.70
C GLY A 306 21.69 -8.03 11.95
N THR A 307 20.40 -8.21 12.26
CA THR A 307 19.75 -7.69 13.47
C THR A 307 20.20 -8.45 14.74
N LEU A 308 20.40 -9.76 14.64
CA LEU A 308 20.70 -10.63 15.76
C LEU A 308 22.20 -10.67 16.13
N GLN A 309 23.09 -10.45 15.17
CA GLN A 309 24.55 -10.50 15.38
C GLN A 309 25.06 -9.54 16.47
N PRO A 310 24.60 -8.29 16.57
CA PRO A 310 25.00 -7.38 17.66
C PRO A 310 24.66 -7.94 19.05
N LEU A 311 23.50 -8.61 19.20
CA LEU A 311 23.06 -9.20 20.46
C LEU A 311 23.94 -10.41 20.83
N LEU A 312 24.23 -11.28 19.86
CA LEU A 312 25.13 -12.42 20.07
C LEU A 312 26.54 -12.01 20.48
N LYS A 313 27.03 -10.86 20.00
CA LYS A 313 28.34 -10.32 20.41
C LYS A 313 28.35 -9.87 21.88
N LYS A 314 27.25 -9.36 22.41
CA LYS A 314 27.12 -8.97 23.82
C LYS A 314 27.06 -10.15 24.78
N LEU A 315 26.85 -11.37 24.28
CA LEU A 315 26.76 -12.61 25.05
C LEU A 315 28.06 -13.39 25.09
N LYS A 316 29.13 -12.88 24.47
CA LYS A 316 30.49 -13.46 24.53
C LYS A 316 31.25 -12.94 25.73
#